data_3f913219553e9f086cb1642653b2dc46
#
_entry.id   3f913219553e9f086cb1642653b2dc46
#
_cell.length_a   1.000
_cell.length_b   1.000
_cell.length_c   1.000
_cell.angle_alpha   90.00
_cell.angle_beta   90.00
_cell.angle_gamma   90.00
#
_symmetry.space_group_name_H-M   'P 1'
#
loop_
_entity.id
_entity.type
_entity.pdbx_description
1 polymer ?
#
loop_
_entity_poly.entity_id
_entity_poly.type
_entity_poly.pdbx_seq_one_letter_code
_entity_poly.pdbx_strand_id
1 'polypeptide(L)'
;MRRKFRNTTLFIAAFSIAVAGVVVSGPVEPAQASSISGPATEVTSPDIVGDTGADSSVSDQDADGAAIVAPDSSARSSARAASLDFTAGNIITDANFYNGSALTAAGVQSFLTGRNPGACLTTCLENYTATTPNWPANALCSSYQGVANERASSIIAKVGSACGISPKVLLVLLQKEQGLVGSRSPSPAAYAAATGFGCPDNSTGCNPDKAGFFNQVYNAAYQFRNYGTASWANRYPVGKTTNILYNPNADCGSAPVTVSNKATQALYIYTPYQPNAAALANPYGEGDGCSAYGNRNFFTIYSGWFGDPRTPVQPTLTTSRVEGADRFVTSVELSKKTFPRTASVAYITTGASFPDALSAAPAAAVEGGPLLLTYPGELPNSVRQELLRLKPSKIVVVGGDAAVSPAVVQDLRGIQSNVKVLAGVDRFETSRMIAQEAFGGAKGAYLATGSSFPDALSAGAAAGSRKVPVVLVNSNVPTVDQATANLLRGMTDIRVVGGPAAIPDSLVSSLSSLSTQPIRRLAGADRFLTSVAINDNAFPSSKTAYLATGVSFPDALAGAAAAGFTKSPLYVSFTDCVPLAVKSSIIAKGATTVVLLGGQAALSQNVAKLGTCS
;
A
#
# COMPACT_ATOMS: atom_id res chain seq x y z
N MET A 1 -72.88 13.86 0.54
CA MET A 1 -72.90 15.33 0.65
C MET A 1 -71.71 15.92 -0.10
N ARG A 2 -71.96 16.79 -1.02
CA ARG A 2 -71.05 17.48 -1.95
C ARG A 2 -70.26 18.56 -1.25
N ARG A 3 -68.98 18.80 -1.72
CA ARG A 3 -68.37 20.10 -2.09
C ARG A 3 -66.89 19.87 -2.36
N LYS A 4 -66.40 19.98 -3.57
CA LYS A 4 -66.04 21.07 -4.51
C LYS A 4 -64.67 21.68 -4.23
N PHE A 5 -63.74 21.37 -5.18
CA PHE A 5 -62.72 22.16 -5.88
C PHE A 5 -62.15 23.46 -5.27
N ARG A 6 -60.81 23.59 -5.34
CA ARG A 6 -60.18 24.75 -5.99
C ARG A 6 -58.73 24.45 -6.42
N ASN A 7 -58.50 24.58 -7.73
CA ASN A 7 -57.20 24.70 -8.38
C ASN A 7 -56.58 26.04 -8.04
N THR A 8 -55.26 26.11 -7.89
CA THR A 8 -54.48 27.34 -8.05
C THR A 8 -53.21 27.01 -8.83
N THR A 9 -53.17 27.46 -10.07
CA THR A 9 -52.06 27.46 -11.01
C THR A 9 -51.11 28.57 -10.63
N LEU A 10 -49.78 28.32 -10.53
CA LEU A 10 -48.80 29.37 -10.40
C LEU A 10 -47.83 29.31 -11.59
N PHE A 11 -47.70 30.42 -12.26
CA PHE A 11 -46.88 30.72 -13.44
C PHE A 11 -45.40 30.73 -13.06
N ILE A 12 -44.58 30.11 -13.90
CA ILE A 12 -43.12 30.29 -13.90
C ILE A 12 -42.78 31.20 -15.07
N ALA A 13 -42.25 32.39 -14.76
CA ALA A 13 -41.68 33.32 -15.73
C ALA A 13 -40.21 32.95 -16.01
N ALA A 14 -39.91 32.64 -17.28
CA ALA A 14 -38.58 32.48 -17.78
C ALA A 14 -37.97 33.85 -18.11
N PHE A 15 -36.80 34.16 -17.55
CA PHE A 15 -36.00 35.31 -17.95
C PHE A 15 -34.87 34.82 -18.88
N SER A 16 -34.95 35.16 -20.16
CA SER A 16 -33.88 34.99 -21.13
C SER A 16 -33.03 36.25 -21.18
N ILE A 17 -31.76 36.14 -20.90
CA ILE A 17 -30.77 37.22 -21.16
C ILE A 17 -30.00 36.81 -22.41
N ALA A 18 -30.18 37.55 -23.48
CA ALA A 18 -29.40 37.51 -24.70
C ALA A 18 -28.11 38.34 -24.52
N VAL A 19 -26.93 37.73 -24.71
CA VAL A 19 -25.70 38.47 -24.87
C VAL A 19 -25.24 38.33 -26.32
N ALA A 20 -25.21 39.45 -27.01
CA ALA A 20 -24.74 39.57 -28.39
C ALA A 20 -23.20 39.47 -28.43
N GLY A 21 -22.67 38.48 -29.08
CA GLY A 21 -21.25 38.36 -29.39
C GLY A 21 -20.94 38.96 -30.77
N VAL A 22 -20.04 39.92 -30.80
CA VAL A 22 -19.48 40.48 -32.03
C VAL A 22 -18.33 39.57 -32.50
N VAL A 23 -18.47 38.97 -33.67
CA VAL A 23 -17.40 38.24 -34.37
C VAL A 23 -16.62 39.23 -35.23
N VAL A 24 -15.33 39.41 -34.95
CA VAL A 24 -14.40 40.08 -35.87
C VAL A 24 -13.48 38.99 -36.41
N SER A 25 -13.63 38.70 -37.69
CA SER A 25 -12.76 37.85 -38.48
C SER A 25 -11.69 38.69 -39.16
N GLY A 26 -10.41 38.42 -38.87
CA GLY A 26 -9.27 38.92 -39.63
C GLY A 26 -8.23 37.81 -39.81
N PRO A 27 -7.58 37.69 -40.96
CA PRO A 27 -6.68 36.60 -41.32
C PRO A 27 -5.30 36.75 -40.64
N VAL A 28 -4.77 35.65 -40.10
CA VAL A 28 -3.42 35.57 -39.54
C VAL A 28 -2.48 35.02 -40.62
N GLU A 29 -1.55 35.85 -41.09
CA GLU A 29 -0.40 35.44 -41.90
C GLU A 29 0.68 34.76 -41.02
N PRO A 30 1.48 33.81 -41.56
CA PRO A 30 2.53 33.14 -40.82
C PRO A 30 3.78 34.03 -40.71
N ALA A 31 4.20 34.33 -39.49
CA ALA A 31 5.44 35.03 -39.21
C ALA A 31 6.64 34.08 -39.34
N GLN A 32 7.61 34.51 -40.13
CA GLN A 32 8.92 33.88 -40.36
C GLN A 32 9.79 33.94 -39.10
N ALA A 33 10.52 32.87 -38.84
CA ALA A 33 11.55 32.78 -37.82
C ALA A 33 12.75 33.69 -38.20
N SER A 34 13.02 34.70 -37.39
CA SER A 34 14.29 35.42 -37.37
C SER A 34 15.13 34.97 -36.18
N SER A 35 16.28 34.41 -36.50
CA SER A 35 17.34 34.05 -35.55
C SER A 35 17.93 35.32 -34.93
N ILE A 36 17.80 35.45 -33.60
CA ILE A 36 18.57 36.40 -32.82
C ILE A 36 19.38 35.61 -31.78
N SER A 37 20.70 35.54 -32.03
CA SER A 37 21.70 35.12 -31.09
C SER A 37 21.89 36.23 -30.05
N GLY A 38 21.40 36.00 -28.82
CA GLY A 38 21.70 36.77 -27.61
C GLY A 38 22.22 35.83 -26.53
N PRO A 39 23.13 36.28 -25.64
CA PRO A 39 23.80 35.40 -24.70
C PRO A 39 22.80 34.80 -23.70
N ALA A 40 22.99 33.51 -23.45
CA ALA A 40 22.24 32.78 -22.43
C ALA A 40 22.41 33.45 -21.06
N THR A 41 21.40 34.12 -20.60
CA THR A 41 21.27 34.43 -19.18
C THR A 41 20.96 33.11 -18.46
N GLU A 42 21.94 32.67 -17.71
CA GLU A 42 21.82 31.63 -16.72
C GLU A 42 20.62 31.93 -15.83
N VAL A 43 19.54 31.17 -15.98
CA VAL A 43 18.47 31.13 -14.99
C VAL A 43 19.08 30.43 -13.80
N THR A 44 19.58 31.19 -12.85
CA THR A 44 19.95 30.68 -11.53
C THR A 44 18.70 30.04 -10.93
N SER A 45 18.71 28.72 -10.89
CA SER A 45 17.80 27.94 -10.05
C SER A 45 17.87 28.51 -8.63
N PRO A 46 16.74 28.59 -7.88
CA PRO A 46 16.77 29.04 -6.51
C PRO A 46 17.79 28.19 -5.75
N ASP A 47 18.67 28.84 -5.05
CA ASP A 47 19.77 28.28 -4.29
C ASP A 47 19.42 26.94 -3.68
N ILE A 48 19.94 25.90 -4.30
CA ILE A 48 20.14 24.64 -3.64
C ILE A 48 21.28 24.93 -2.67
N VAL A 49 20.93 25.37 -1.47
CA VAL A 49 21.79 25.19 -0.32
C VAL A 49 21.86 23.68 -0.18
N GLY A 50 22.73 23.08 -0.97
CA GLY A 50 23.24 21.78 -0.68
C GLY A 50 23.84 21.95 0.69
N ASP A 51 23.22 21.30 1.66
CA ASP A 51 23.88 21.07 2.92
C ASP A 51 25.24 20.43 2.56
N THR A 52 26.28 21.25 2.48
CA THR A 52 27.66 20.82 2.60
C THR A 52 27.83 20.51 4.08
N GLY A 53 26.80 19.83 4.63
CA GLY A 53 26.60 19.60 5.99
C GLY A 53 27.73 18.86 6.59
N ALA A 54 28.14 19.37 7.66
CA ALA A 54 28.71 18.70 8.81
C ALA A 54 29.93 17.81 8.50
N ASP A 55 30.75 18.24 7.59
CA ASP A 55 32.12 17.74 7.51
C ASP A 55 33.13 18.87 7.64
N SER A 56 32.68 20.05 8.02
CA SER A 56 33.57 21.08 8.52
C SER A 56 34.09 20.59 9.86
N SER A 57 35.38 20.51 9.97
CA SER A 57 36.13 20.42 11.19
C SER A 57 35.57 21.40 12.25
N VAL A 58 34.54 20.97 12.96
CA VAL A 58 34.29 21.43 14.31
C VAL A 58 35.49 20.85 15.05
N SER A 59 36.48 21.68 15.29
CA SER A 59 37.54 21.38 16.26
C SER A 59 36.83 20.94 17.52
N ASP A 60 37.05 19.69 17.92
CA ASP A 60 36.51 18.98 19.08
C ASP A 60 36.91 19.62 20.41
N GLN A 61 36.76 20.93 20.57
CA GLN A 61 37.15 21.57 21.83
C GLN A 61 36.00 22.14 22.66
N ASP A 62 34.76 22.20 22.14
CA ASP A 62 33.62 22.77 22.91
C ASP A 62 32.34 21.96 22.87
N ALA A 63 32.32 20.76 22.31
CA ALA A 63 31.23 19.81 22.49
C ALA A 63 31.70 18.74 23.47
N ASP A 64 31.36 18.89 24.75
CA ASP A 64 31.49 17.81 25.73
C ASP A 64 30.92 16.52 25.14
N GLY A 65 31.83 15.72 24.67
CA GLY A 65 31.72 14.35 24.20
C GLY A 65 30.36 13.68 24.22
N ALA A 66 29.51 13.92 23.24
CA ALA A 66 28.52 12.92 22.86
C ALA A 66 29.29 11.79 22.15
N ALA A 67 30.14 11.09 22.88
CA ALA A 67 30.67 9.82 22.42
C ALA A 67 29.50 8.97 21.99
N ILE A 68 29.53 8.49 20.74
CA ILE A 68 28.64 7.41 20.31
C ILE A 68 28.81 6.34 21.38
N VAL A 69 27.78 6.14 22.23
CA VAL A 69 27.83 5.13 23.28
C VAL A 69 27.97 3.80 22.56
N ALA A 70 29.20 3.27 22.60
CA ALA A 70 29.47 1.94 22.09
C ALA A 70 28.56 0.95 22.83
N PRO A 71 28.06 -0.10 22.19
CA PRO A 71 27.36 -1.16 22.89
C PRO A 71 28.26 -1.69 24.01
N ASP A 72 27.65 -1.97 25.14
CA ASP A 72 28.18 -2.39 26.41
C ASP A 72 29.58 -3.06 26.38
N SER A 73 30.50 -2.53 27.18
CA SER A 73 31.93 -2.90 27.20
C SER A 73 32.22 -4.33 27.70
N SER A 74 31.22 -5.12 28.05
CA SER A 74 31.39 -6.50 28.54
C SER A 74 31.66 -7.55 27.45
N ALA A 75 31.55 -7.18 26.15
CA ALA A 75 31.88 -8.06 25.02
C ALA A 75 33.22 -7.78 24.35
N ARG A 76 34.11 -6.98 24.97
CA ARG A 76 35.39 -6.61 24.41
C ARG A 76 36.53 -7.57 24.80
N SER A 77 36.40 -8.86 24.55
CA SER A 77 37.55 -9.74 24.52
C SER A 77 37.63 -10.44 23.17
N SER A 78 38.62 -10.05 22.36
CA SER A 78 39.11 -10.71 21.15
C SER A 78 38.31 -10.60 19.84
N ALA A 79 37.61 -9.50 19.53
CA ALA A 79 37.25 -9.21 18.16
C ALA A 79 38.35 -8.33 17.53
N ARG A 80 39.15 -8.92 16.65
CA ARG A 80 39.92 -8.23 15.61
C ARG A 80 38.97 -7.24 14.96
N ALA A 81 39.36 -5.94 14.88
CA ALA A 81 38.48 -4.89 14.30
C ALA A 81 37.96 -5.35 12.94
N ALA A 82 36.75 -5.84 12.93
CA ALA A 82 36.04 -6.15 11.68
C ALA A 82 35.72 -4.80 11.02
N SER A 83 36.19 -4.59 9.80
CA SER A 83 35.81 -3.42 9.01
C SER A 83 34.28 -3.35 8.94
N LEU A 84 33.74 -2.13 9.02
CA LEU A 84 32.30 -1.92 8.90
C LEU A 84 31.78 -2.54 7.58
N ASP A 85 30.82 -3.43 7.66
CA ASP A 85 30.16 -4.00 6.47
C ASP A 85 29.23 -2.97 5.81
N PHE A 86 29.84 -1.91 5.27
CA PHE A 86 29.16 -0.82 4.59
C PHE A 86 29.13 -1.08 3.09
N THR A 87 27.96 -0.98 2.47
CA THR A 87 27.80 -1.10 1.02
C THR A 87 27.33 0.24 0.45
N ALA A 88 28.21 0.97 -0.22
CA ALA A 88 27.94 2.30 -0.75
C ALA A 88 26.68 2.37 -1.63
N GLY A 89 26.43 1.34 -2.45
CA GLY A 89 25.23 1.27 -3.32
C GLY A 89 23.93 0.88 -2.60
N ASN A 90 24.00 0.41 -1.33
CA ASN A 90 22.82 -0.04 -0.57
C ASN A 90 23.00 0.27 0.92
N ILE A 91 22.78 1.53 1.29
CA ILE A 91 22.96 2.00 2.68
C ILE A 91 21.79 1.56 3.55
N ILE A 92 20.56 1.67 3.02
CA ILE A 92 19.31 1.28 3.68
C ILE A 92 18.28 0.89 2.62
N THR A 93 17.41 -0.07 2.92
CA THR A 93 16.32 -0.44 2.00
C THR A 93 15.19 0.57 2.02
N ASP A 94 14.46 0.68 0.88
CA ASP A 94 13.23 1.48 0.80
C ASP A 94 12.20 1.09 1.87
N ALA A 95 12.10 -0.21 2.19
CA ALA A 95 11.18 -0.73 3.21
C ALA A 95 11.51 -0.25 4.63
N ASN A 96 12.78 -0.02 4.95
CA ASN A 96 13.19 0.52 6.24
C ASN A 96 13.08 2.04 6.28
N PHE A 97 13.38 2.70 5.16
CA PHE A 97 13.42 4.16 5.07
C PHE A 97 12.01 4.77 4.98
N TYR A 98 11.17 4.25 4.06
CA TYR A 98 9.83 4.77 3.77
C TYR A 98 8.71 4.07 4.56
N ASN A 99 9.00 3.67 5.79
CA ASN A 99 8.04 3.04 6.70
C ASN A 99 7.58 4.01 7.79
N GLY A 100 6.68 4.92 7.47
CA GLY A 100 6.16 5.92 8.41
C GLY A 100 5.46 5.36 9.66
N SER A 101 5.15 4.08 9.69
CA SER A 101 4.55 3.38 10.83
C SER A 101 5.53 2.48 11.60
N ALA A 102 6.84 2.58 11.33
CA ALA A 102 7.86 1.71 11.94
C ALA A 102 7.90 1.80 13.49
N LEU A 103 7.51 2.93 14.05
CA LEU A 103 7.32 3.12 15.50
C LEU A 103 6.09 4.00 15.75
N THR A 104 5.31 3.64 16.77
CA THR A 104 4.25 4.49 17.33
C THR A 104 4.87 5.57 18.24
N ALA A 105 4.10 6.58 18.64
CA ALA A 105 4.55 7.58 19.62
C ALA A 105 5.03 6.93 20.93
N ALA A 106 4.32 5.90 21.42
CA ALA A 106 4.74 5.14 22.59
C ALA A 106 6.05 4.36 22.32
N GLY A 107 6.21 3.81 21.11
CA GLY A 107 7.45 3.11 20.71
C GLY A 107 8.64 4.06 20.63
N VAL A 108 8.45 5.28 20.08
CA VAL A 108 9.48 6.33 20.09
C VAL A 108 9.80 6.76 21.51
N GLN A 109 8.79 6.96 22.37
CA GLN A 109 9.01 7.33 23.79
C GLN A 109 9.84 6.27 24.53
N SER A 110 9.45 4.99 24.41
CA SER A 110 10.19 3.88 25.04
C SER A 110 11.63 3.79 24.53
N PHE A 111 11.84 4.04 23.25
CA PHE A 111 13.19 4.09 22.66
C PHE A 111 14.02 5.22 23.24
N LEU A 112 13.49 6.44 23.32
CA LEU A 112 14.18 7.61 23.89
C LEU A 112 14.53 7.39 25.36
N THR A 113 13.58 6.90 26.17
CA THR A 113 13.79 6.57 27.58
C THR A 113 14.87 5.50 27.76
N GLY A 114 14.89 4.46 26.90
CA GLY A 114 15.90 3.40 26.94
C GLY A 114 17.30 3.85 26.47
N ARG A 115 17.41 5.00 25.81
CA ARG A 115 18.68 5.57 25.33
C ARG A 115 19.22 6.70 26.19
N ASN A 116 18.42 7.19 27.11
CA ASN A 116 18.90 8.22 28.02
C ASN A 116 19.97 7.66 28.98
N PRO A 117 21.19 8.21 28.97
CA PRO A 117 22.31 7.65 29.74
C PRO A 117 22.25 8.04 31.25
N GLY A 118 21.15 8.61 31.72
CA GLY A 118 20.95 9.00 33.11
C GLY A 118 20.11 10.26 33.28
N ALA A 119 20.14 10.91 34.46
CA ALA A 119 19.34 12.09 34.72
C ALA A 119 19.69 13.23 33.74
N CYS A 120 18.66 13.85 33.16
CA CYS A 120 18.82 15.02 32.31
C CYS A 120 19.32 16.22 33.10
N LEU A 121 20.31 16.92 32.60
CA LEU A 121 20.83 18.16 33.16
C LEU A 121 20.08 19.39 32.63
N THR A 122 19.52 19.26 31.42
CA THR A 122 18.58 20.20 30.81
C THR A 122 17.35 19.42 30.34
N THR A 123 16.58 19.93 29.39
CA THR A 123 15.45 19.19 28.80
C THR A 123 15.93 18.21 27.75
N CYS A 124 16.12 16.95 28.09
CA CYS A 124 16.45 15.89 27.14
C CYS A 124 15.30 15.65 26.14
N LEU A 125 15.61 15.06 24.98
CA LEU A 125 14.63 14.79 23.91
C LEU A 125 13.43 13.96 24.39
N GLU A 126 13.62 13.01 25.32
CA GLU A 126 12.52 12.21 25.88
C GLU A 126 11.47 13.03 26.64
N ASN A 127 11.88 14.18 27.20
CA ASN A 127 11.02 15.08 27.97
C ASN A 127 10.66 16.36 27.21
N TYR A 128 11.23 16.55 26.02
CA TYR A 128 11.00 17.77 25.23
C TYR A 128 9.56 17.84 24.72
N THR A 129 8.98 19.04 24.82
CA THR A 129 7.65 19.35 24.28
C THR A 129 7.70 20.65 23.49
N ALA A 130 6.84 20.76 22.49
CA ALA A 130 6.63 21.98 21.71
C ALA A 130 5.15 22.13 21.34
N THR A 131 4.67 23.36 21.19
CA THR A 131 3.37 23.59 20.54
C THR A 131 3.55 23.45 19.03
N THR A 132 2.78 22.53 18.42
CA THR A 132 2.86 22.25 16.99
C THR A 132 1.66 22.85 16.25
N PRO A 133 1.84 23.32 15.00
CA PRO A 133 0.75 23.88 14.19
C PRO A 133 -0.07 22.78 13.51
N ASN A 134 -1.30 23.12 13.11
CA ASN A 134 -2.04 22.33 12.12
C ASN A 134 -1.48 22.62 10.72
N TRP A 135 -1.04 21.59 10.02
CA TRP A 135 -0.61 21.71 8.62
C TRP A 135 -1.53 20.90 7.70
N PRO A 136 -2.04 21.51 6.62
CA PRO A 136 -2.85 20.81 5.64
C PRO A 136 -2.03 19.75 4.89
N ALA A 137 -2.71 18.79 4.28
CA ALA A 137 -2.07 17.86 3.36
C ALA A 137 -1.48 18.61 2.16
N ASN A 138 -0.37 18.11 1.65
CA ASN A 138 0.30 18.59 0.44
C ASN A 138 0.61 17.40 -0.50
N ALA A 139 1.32 17.65 -1.60
CA ALA A 139 1.62 16.61 -2.59
C ALA A 139 2.44 15.42 -2.04
N LEU A 140 3.20 15.60 -0.95
CA LEU A 140 4.17 14.64 -0.44
C LEU A 140 3.83 14.12 0.96
N CYS A 141 3.10 14.88 1.77
CA CYS A 141 2.73 14.54 3.13
C CYS A 141 1.23 14.72 3.35
N SER A 142 0.60 13.85 4.12
CA SER A 142 -0.77 14.03 4.60
C SER A 142 -0.83 15.14 5.65
N SER A 143 -2.06 15.55 6.03
CA SER A 143 -2.26 16.60 7.03
C SER A 143 -1.66 16.22 8.39
N TYR A 144 -1.12 17.21 9.08
CA TYR A 144 -0.62 17.11 10.45
C TYR A 144 -1.54 17.88 11.40
N GLN A 145 -2.03 17.20 12.44
CA GLN A 145 -2.85 17.84 13.48
C GLN A 145 -1.94 18.27 14.62
N GLY A 146 -1.83 19.58 14.82
CA GLY A 146 -1.02 20.17 15.88
C GLY A 146 -1.63 19.98 17.28
N VAL A 147 -0.78 20.05 18.28
CA VAL A 147 -1.16 19.90 19.70
C VAL A 147 -0.31 20.85 20.54
N ALA A 148 -0.92 21.49 21.55
CA ALA A 148 -0.17 22.26 22.54
C ALA A 148 0.66 21.31 23.43
N ASN A 149 1.91 21.71 23.73
CA ASN A 149 2.83 20.93 24.54
C ASN A 149 3.01 19.46 24.04
N GLU A 150 3.09 19.31 22.73
CA GLU A 150 3.25 18.00 22.11
C GLU A 150 4.65 17.43 22.38
N ARG A 151 4.74 16.18 22.86
CA ARG A 151 6.02 15.50 23.14
C ARG A 151 6.79 15.24 21.85
N ALA A 152 8.12 15.33 21.91
CA ALA A 152 9.00 14.99 20.78
C ALA A 152 8.70 13.59 20.20
N SER A 153 8.42 12.61 21.04
CA SER A 153 8.04 11.25 20.61
C SER A 153 6.77 11.21 19.75
N SER A 154 5.78 12.05 20.08
CA SER A 154 4.55 12.22 19.28
C SER A 154 4.85 12.94 17.97
N ILE A 155 5.62 14.01 18.01
CA ILE A 155 6.04 14.78 16.81
C ILE A 155 6.74 13.86 15.82
N ILE A 156 7.77 13.12 16.25
CA ILE A 156 8.56 12.22 15.39
C ILE A 156 7.67 11.14 14.76
N ALA A 157 6.79 10.51 15.55
CA ALA A 157 5.91 9.45 15.06
C ALA A 157 4.85 9.98 14.08
N LYS A 158 4.22 11.14 14.40
CA LYS A 158 3.19 11.77 13.55
C LYS A 158 3.78 12.29 12.25
N VAL A 159 4.93 12.97 12.29
CA VAL A 159 5.64 13.42 11.09
C VAL A 159 6.03 12.22 10.23
N GLY A 160 6.60 11.19 10.84
CA GLY A 160 6.92 9.94 10.14
C GLY A 160 5.71 9.36 9.42
N SER A 161 4.57 9.26 10.11
CA SER A 161 3.31 8.77 9.53
C SER A 161 2.78 9.69 8.42
N ALA A 162 2.80 11.00 8.63
CA ALA A 162 2.27 11.97 7.68
C ALA A 162 3.07 11.99 6.36
N CYS A 163 4.39 11.96 6.43
CA CYS A 163 5.26 12.00 5.27
C CYS A 163 5.72 10.62 4.77
N GLY A 164 5.34 9.52 5.46
CA GLY A 164 5.75 8.16 5.07
C GLY A 164 7.26 7.92 5.23
N ILE A 165 7.93 8.64 6.14
CA ILE A 165 9.34 8.44 6.50
C ILE A 165 9.41 7.70 7.85
N SER A 166 10.28 6.71 7.95
CA SER A 166 10.43 5.92 9.17
C SER A 166 10.82 6.78 10.38
N PRO A 167 10.09 6.72 11.51
CA PRO A 167 10.52 7.35 12.76
C PRO A 167 11.92 6.91 13.21
N LYS A 168 12.37 5.70 12.84
CA LYS A 168 13.74 5.23 13.08
C LYS A 168 14.77 6.05 12.32
N VAL A 169 14.47 6.39 11.06
CA VAL A 169 15.32 7.27 10.22
C VAL A 169 15.39 8.66 10.82
N LEU A 170 14.26 9.22 11.26
CA LEU A 170 14.23 10.54 11.90
C LEU A 170 15.02 10.58 13.21
N LEU A 171 14.94 9.52 14.03
CA LEU A 171 15.75 9.39 15.25
C LEU A 171 17.26 9.34 14.94
N VAL A 172 17.66 8.57 13.91
CA VAL A 172 19.06 8.50 13.46
C VAL A 172 19.54 9.86 12.97
N LEU A 173 18.70 10.59 12.24
CA LEU A 173 19.03 11.92 11.76
C LEU A 173 19.24 12.89 12.93
N LEU A 174 18.31 12.93 13.90
CA LEU A 174 18.43 13.76 15.11
C LEU A 174 19.69 13.48 15.91
N GLN A 175 20.13 12.23 15.96
CA GLN A 175 21.39 11.85 16.59
C GLN A 175 22.61 12.26 15.75
N LYS A 176 22.53 12.02 14.43
CA LYS A 176 23.65 12.29 13.54
C LYS A 176 23.97 13.79 13.47
N GLU A 177 22.93 14.64 13.42
CA GLU A 177 23.10 16.09 13.21
C GLU A 177 23.41 16.85 14.49
N GLN A 178 22.73 16.53 15.60
CA GLN A 178 22.79 17.32 16.83
C GLN A 178 22.99 16.48 18.11
N GLY A 179 23.25 15.19 18.00
CA GLY A 179 23.42 14.30 19.16
C GLY A 179 22.19 14.21 20.07
N LEU A 180 21.01 14.69 19.63
CA LEU A 180 19.83 14.92 20.49
C LEU A 180 19.31 13.69 21.23
N VAL A 181 19.44 12.50 20.65
CA VAL A 181 18.88 11.27 21.26
C VAL A 181 19.68 10.83 22.47
N GLY A 182 21.02 11.00 22.44
CA GLY A 182 21.93 10.59 23.52
C GLY A 182 22.36 11.73 24.45
N SER A 183 21.97 12.97 24.18
CA SER A 183 22.42 14.13 24.97
C SER A 183 21.67 14.26 26.28
N ARG A 184 22.41 14.50 27.39
CA ARG A 184 21.87 14.86 28.71
C ARG A 184 21.68 16.37 28.90
N SER A 185 22.30 17.16 28.03
CA SER A 185 22.31 18.62 28.10
C SER A 185 22.08 19.26 26.72
N PRO A 186 21.04 18.92 25.96
CA PRO A 186 20.80 19.55 24.67
C PRO A 186 20.60 21.06 24.84
N SER A 187 21.25 21.84 23.98
CA SER A 187 21.07 23.30 23.97
C SER A 187 19.77 23.69 23.24
N PRO A 188 19.21 24.88 23.49
CA PRO A 188 18.11 25.40 22.67
C PRO A 188 18.46 25.52 21.19
N ALA A 189 19.71 25.82 20.85
CA ALA A 189 20.21 25.87 19.48
C ALA A 189 20.18 24.49 18.80
N ALA A 190 20.53 23.41 19.52
CA ALA A 190 20.42 22.05 19.00
C ALA A 190 18.97 21.65 18.66
N TYR A 191 17.99 22.12 19.41
CA TYR A 191 16.57 21.95 19.07
C TYR A 191 16.13 22.83 17.89
N ALA A 192 16.67 24.05 17.80
CA ALA A 192 16.37 24.96 16.70
C ALA A 192 16.89 24.43 15.35
N ALA A 193 18.01 23.71 15.34
CA ALA A 193 18.67 23.14 14.17
C ALA A 193 18.63 21.60 14.14
N ALA A 194 17.62 20.98 14.72
CA ALA A 194 17.58 19.56 15.10
C ALA A 194 17.96 18.56 13.99
N THR A 195 17.77 18.91 12.72
CA THR A 195 18.13 18.09 11.55
C THR A 195 19.04 18.83 10.57
N GLY A 196 19.51 20.03 10.90
CA GLY A 196 20.31 20.88 10.00
C GLY A 196 19.55 21.46 8.81
N PHE A 197 18.27 21.15 8.64
CA PHE A 197 17.52 21.58 7.46
C PHE A 197 17.38 23.11 7.39
N GLY A 198 17.92 23.70 6.29
CA GLY A 198 17.91 25.15 6.10
C GLY A 198 18.76 25.92 7.11
N CYS A 199 19.78 25.27 7.66
CA CYS A 199 20.78 25.83 8.57
C CYS A 199 22.17 25.75 7.89
N PRO A 200 22.52 26.71 7.01
CA PRO A 200 23.84 26.70 6.36
C PRO A 200 24.95 26.99 7.36
N ASP A 201 26.15 26.42 7.13
CA ASP A 201 27.35 26.58 7.97
C ASP A 201 27.96 27.99 7.92
N ASN A 202 27.26 28.96 7.37
CA ASN A 202 27.70 30.33 7.35
C ASN A 202 27.16 31.10 8.56
N SER A 203 27.71 32.29 8.81
CA SER A 203 27.37 33.16 9.96
C SER A 203 25.93 33.63 10.03
N THR A 204 25.05 33.28 9.08
CA THR A 204 23.65 33.71 9.05
C THR A 204 22.71 32.86 9.90
N GLY A 205 23.17 31.68 10.35
CA GLY A 205 22.37 30.76 11.15
C GLY A 205 21.24 30.09 10.36
N CYS A 206 20.35 29.38 11.06
CA CYS A 206 19.20 28.72 10.45
C CYS A 206 18.20 29.74 9.87
N ASN A 207 17.59 29.42 8.75
CA ASN A 207 16.43 30.15 8.25
C ASN A 207 15.33 30.16 9.34
N PRO A 208 14.85 31.34 9.81
CA PRO A 208 13.88 31.44 10.90
C PRO A 208 12.59 30.63 10.67
N ASP A 209 12.12 30.52 9.40
CA ASP A 209 10.92 29.74 9.04
C ASP A 209 11.15 28.23 9.13
N LYS A 210 12.40 27.78 9.19
CA LYS A 210 12.81 26.38 9.28
C LYS A 210 13.33 26.01 10.65
N ALA A 211 13.63 27.00 11.49
CA ALA A 211 14.13 26.78 12.85
C ALA A 211 13.04 26.18 13.76
N GLY A 212 13.48 25.46 14.79
CA GLY A 212 12.62 24.85 15.79
C GLY A 212 12.32 23.37 15.51
N PHE A 213 12.22 22.59 16.57
CA PHE A 213 12.20 21.13 16.52
C PHE A 213 11.15 20.56 15.55
N PHE A 214 9.89 21.04 15.65
CA PHE A 214 8.84 20.56 14.74
C PHE A 214 9.16 20.88 13.27
N ASN A 215 9.54 22.13 12.98
CA ASN A 215 9.86 22.57 11.63
C ASN A 215 11.03 21.76 11.05
N GLN A 216 12.07 21.52 11.84
CA GLN A 216 13.23 20.74 11.47
C GLN A 216 12.84 19.30 11.11
N VAL A 217 12.11 18.61 11.98
CA VAL A 217 11.70 17.22 11.76
C VAL A 217 10.74 17.08 10.57
N TYR A 218 9.77 18.00 10.45
CA TYR A 218 8.80 17.96 9.35
C TYR A 218 9.46 18.27 8.01
N ASN A 219 10.25 19.33 7.92
CA ASN A 219 10.87 19.71 6.65
C ASN A 219 11.92 18.71 6.19
N ALA A 220 12.66 18.07 7.10
CA ALA A 220 13.56 16.97 6.76
C ALA A 220 12.79 15.77 6.18
N ALA A 221 11.70 15.36 6.82
CA ALA A 221 10.86 14.28 6.31
C ALA A 221 10.22 14.62 4.95
N TYR A 222 9.70 15.84 4.80
CA TYR A 222 9.18 16.36 3.53
C TYR A 222 10.26 16.32 2.44
N GLN A 223 11.46 16.79 2.74
CA GLN A 223 12.56 16.86 1.77
C GLN A 223 13.03 15.45 1.34
N PHE A 224 13.09 14.49 2.24
CA PHE A 224 13.36 13.10 1.86
C PHE A 224 12.28 12.53 0.91
N ARG A 225 11.01 12.90 1.07
CA ARG A 225 9.97 12.57 0.08
C ARG A 225 10.18 13.28 -1.24
N ASN A 226 10.57 14.55 -1.19
CA ASN A 226 10.85 15.36 -2.37
C ASN A 226 12.01 14.78 -3.20
N TYR A 227 13.06 14.24 -2.59
CA TYR A 227 14.17 13.57 -3.27
C TYR A 227 13.73 12.37 -4.10
N GLY A 228 12.59 11.74 -3.78
CA GLY A 228 11.98 10.69 -4.60
C GLY A 228 11.20 11.17 -5.83
N THR A 229 11.07 12.48 -6.07
CA THR A 229 10.34 13.05 -7.20
C THR A 229 11.17 13.10 -8.47
N ALA A 230 10.49 13.37 -9.61
CA ALA A 230 11.14 13.48 -10.92
C ALA A 230 12.22 14.58 -10.98
N SER A 231 12.06 15.66 -10.22
CA SER A 231 13.03 16.77 -10.15
C SER A 231 14.42 16.35 -9.67
N TRP A 232 14.48 15.28 -8.88
CA TRP A 232 15.72 14.73 -8.32
C TRP A 232 16.17 13.42 -8.96
N ALA A 233 15.36 12.85 -9.86
CA ALA A 233 15.58 11.52 -10.44
C ALA A 233 16.96 11.34 -11.13
N ASN A 234 17.54 12.42 -11.65
CA ASN A 234 18.84 12.41 -12.33
C ASN A 234 20.03 12.54 -11.38
N ARG A 235 19.82 12.85 -10.10
CA ARG A 235 20.89 12.85 -9.10
C ARG A 235 21.05 11.44 -8.54
N TYR A 236 22.23 10.86 -8.70
CA TYR A 236 22.56 9.49 -8.27
C TYR A 236 21.49 8.47 -8.72
N PRO A 237 21.20 8.31 -10.03
CA PRO A 237 20.04 7.57 -10.51
C PRO A 237 20.12 6.08 -10.13
N VAL A 238 19.00 5.55 -9.62
CA VAL A 238 18.89 4.15 -9.21
C VAL A 238 19.18 3.22 -10.40
N GLY A 239 20.01 2.19 -10.17
CA GLY A 239 20.42 1.21 -11.18
C GLY A 239 21.52 1.71 -12.13
N LYS A 240 22.00 2.94 -11.97
CA LYS A 240 23.11 3.48 -12.76
C LYS A 240 24.34 3.69 -11.87
N THR A 241 25.52 3.46 -12.44
CA THR A 241 26.78 3.73 -11.78
C THR A 241 27.12 5.22 -11.93
N THR A 242 27.45 5.87 -10.82
CA THR A 242 27.85 7.28 -10.75
C THR A 242 29.12 7.36 -9.88
N ASN A 243 30.09 8.17 -10.27
CA ASN A 243 31.23 8.46 -9.43
C ASN A 243 30.80 9.41 -8.30
N ILE A 244 30.93 8.94 -7.05
CA ILE A 244 30.61 9.71 -5.85
C ILE A 244 31.92 10.11 -5.18
N LEU A 245 32.05 11.38 -4.84
CA LEU A 245 33.23 11.92 -4.17
C LEU A 245 33.38 11.35 -2.74
N TYR A 246 34.63 11.31 -2.27
CA TYR A 246 34.91 10.96 -0.88
C TYR A 246 34.84 12.17 0.07
N ASN A 247 35.03 13.39 -0.45
CA ASN A 247 35.12 14.61 0.34
C ASN A 247 34.68 15.81 -0.51
N PRO A 248 34.27 16.95 0.09
CA PRO A 248 34.06 18.21 -0.64
C PRO A 248 35.29 18.63 -1.48
N ASN A 249 36.51 18.36 -0.98
CA ASN A 249 37.74 18.52 -1.77
C ASN A 249 37.82 17.43 -2.83
N ALA A 250 37.70 17.81 -4.09
CA ALA A 250 37.75 16.91 -5.24
C ALA A 250 39.10 16.17 -5.39
N ASP A 251 40.18 16.72 -4.86
CA ASP A 251 41.51 16.08 -4.87
C ASP A 251 41.56 14.79 -4.05
N CYS A 252 40.62 14.59 -3.15
CA CYS A 252 40.40 13.35 -2.40
C CYS A 252 39.89 12.19 -3.28
N GLY A 253 39.46 12.47 -4.50
CA GLY A 253 39.00 11.48 -5.45
C GLY A 253 37.57 11.03 -5.24
N SER A 254 37.22 10.00 -6.00
CA SER A 254 35.88 9.41 -6.03
C SER A 254 35.95 7.93 -6.36
N ALA A 255 34.85 7.20 -6.14
CA ALA A 255 34.72 5.83 -6.64
C ALA A 255 33.33 5.60 -7.27
N PRO A 256 33.24 4.64 -8.22
CA PRO A 256 31.98 4.29 -8.86
C PRO A 256 31.04 3.58 -7.88
N VAL A 257 29.80 4.08 -7.78
CA VAL A 257 28.73 3.50 -6.96
C VAL A 257 27.51 3.27 -7.81
N THR A 258 26.96 2.06 -7.80
CA THR A 258 25.66 1.75 -8.39
C THR A 258 24.62 1.80 -7.28
N VAL A 259 23.84 2.89 -7.23
CA VAL A 259 22.78 3.07 -6.24
C VAL A 259 21.64 2.09 -6.52
N SER A 260 21.28 1.24 -5.54
CA SER A 260 20.35 0.13 -5.75
C SER A 260 18.88 0.48 -5.47
N ASN A 261 18.59 1.55 -4.72
CA ASN A 261 17.24 1.90 -4.30
C ASN A 261 17.08 3.40 -4.03
N LYS A 262 15.83 3.87 -3.90
CA LYS A 262 15.51 5.29 -3.70
C LYS A 262 15.94 5.83 -2.33
N ALA A 263 15.95 5.00 -1.31
CA ALA A 263 16.39 5.42 0.02
C ALA A 263 17.89 5.75 0.04
N THR A 264 18.73 4.91 -0.59
CA THR A 264 20.15 5.18 -0.75
C THR A 264 20.39 6.40 -1.67
N GLN A 265 19.60 6.56 -2.73
CA GLN A 265 19.60 7.78 -3.56
C GLN A 265 19.34 9.03 -2.72
N ALA A 266 18.28 9.00 -1.89
CA ALA A 266 17.90 10.14 -1.05
C ALA A 266 18.99 10.49 -0.03
N LEU A 267 19.69 9.50 0.53
CA LEU A 267 20.82 9.73 1.42
C LEU A 267 22.01 10.37 0.70
N TYR A 268 22.32 10.00 -0.55
CA TYR A 268 23.35 10.67 -1.34
C TYR A 268 22.94 12.06 -1.83
N ILE A 269 21.66 12.33 -2.02
CA ILE A 269 21.19 13.68 -2.29
C ILE A 269 21.31 14.56 -1.05
N TYR A 270 21.08 13.98 0.13
CA TYR A 270 21.21 14.65 1.43
C TYR A 270 22.68 14.85 1.85
N THR A 271 23.50 13.79 1.76
CA THR A 271 24.97 13.81 2.05
C THR A 271 25.72 13.27 0.82
N PRO A 272 26.27 14.14 -0.06
CA PRO A 272 26.73 13.76 -1.39
C PRO A 272 28.10 13.08 -1.44
N TYR A 273 28.56 12.52 -0.31
CA TYR A 273 29.87 11.89 -0.19
C TYR A 273 29.76 10.44 0.28
N GLN A 274 30.64 9.58 -0.22
CA GLN A 274 30.80 8.22 0.29
C GLN A 274 31.99 8.13 1.25
N PRO A 275 31.95 7.27 2.28
CA PRO A 275 33.12 7.06 3.15
C PRO A 275 34.23 6.40 2.37
N ASN A 276 35.46 6.87 2.58
CA ASN A 276 36.68 6.22 2.07
C ASN A 276 37.11 5.04 2.95
N ALA A 277 38.20 4.34 2.58
CA ALA A 277 38.70 3.18 3.31
C ALA A 277 39.11 3.54 4.75
N ALA A 278 39.69 4.72 4.97
CA ALA A 278 40.13 5.17 6.30
C ALA A 278 38.92 5.41 7.22
N ALA A 279 37.86 6.03 6.71
CA ALA A 279 36.61 6.20 7.45
C ALA A 279 35.94 4.85 7.80
N LEU A 280 35.96 3.87 6.90
CA LEU A 280 35.38 2.54 7.13
C LEU A 280 36.19 1.68 8.08
N ALA A 281 37.51 1.88 8.13
CA ALA A 281 38.41 1.19 9.06
C ALA A 281 38.20 1.63 10.52
N ASN A 282 37.69 2.85 10.74
CA ASN A 282 37.40 3.40 12.06
C ASN A 282 35.92 3.84 12.16
N PRO A 283 34.96 2.91 12.30
CA PRO A 283 33.51 3.21 12.20
C PRO A 283 32.98 4.17 13.27
N TYR A 284 33.69 4.35 14.38
CA TYR A 284 33.28 5.18 15.52
C TYR A 284 34.24 6.35 15.81
N GLY A 285 35.21 6.57 14.94
CA GLY A 285 36.22 7.60 15.12
C GLY A 285 36.55 8.28 13.79
N GLU A 286 37.65 9.03 13.77
CA GLU A 286 38.10 9.76 12.60
C GLU A 286 38.91 8.83 11.66
N GLY A 287 38.85 9.14 10.37
CA GLY A 287 39.70 8.57 9.32
C GLY A 287 40.88 9.49 9.01
N ASP A 288 41.08 9.77 7.72
CA ASP A 288 42.09 10.71 7.23
C ASP A 288 41.43 12.04 6.78
N GLY A 289 42.24 13.00 6.30
CA GLY A 289 41.78 14.30 5.83
C GLY A 289 40.86 14.26 4.60
N CYS A 290 40.69 13.09 3.97
CA CYS A 290 39.77 12.86 2.84
C CYS A 290 38.54 12.06 3.24
N SER A 291 38.33 11.80 4.51
CA SER A 291 37.20 11.01 5.00
C SER A 291 35.96 11.84 5.16
N ALA A 292 34.80 11.32 4.66
CA ALA A 292 33.47 11.83 4.92
C ALA A 292 32.67 10.82 5.75
N TYR A 293 31.94 11.32 6.73
CA TYR A 293 31.34 10.49 7.77
C TYR A 293 29.81 10.39 7.69
N GLY A 294 29.13 11.31 6.99
CA GLY A 294 27.66 11.42 7.06
C GLY A 294 26.90 10.13 6.77
N ASN A 295 27.16 9.48 5.63
CA ASN A 295 26.50 8.21 5.28
C ASN A 295 27.03 7.03 6.11
N ARG A 296 28.32 7.02 6.50
CA ARG A 296 28.87 6.04 7.44
C ARG A 296 28.19 6.15 8.81
N ASN A 297 28.08 7.34 9.37
CA ASN A 297 27.46 7.56 10.68
C ASN A 297 25.96 7.20 10.66
N PHE A 298 25.25 7.55 9.60
CA PHE A 298 23.87 7.11 9.43
C PHE A 298 23.75 5.57 9.50
N PHE A 299 24.57 4.86 8.73
CA PHE A 299 24.58 3.40 8.71
C PHE A 299 24.95 2.81 10.08
N THR A 300 26.00 3.34 10.72
CA THR A 300 26.49 2.85 12.01
C THR A 300 25.48 3.07 13.13
N ILE A 301 24.88 4.27 13.22
CA ILE A 301 23.86 4.58 14.22
C ILE A 301 22.61 3.71 14.00
N TYR A 302 22.13 3.63 12.76
CA TYR A 302 20.96 2.79 12.45
C TYR A 302 21.21 1.32 12.80
N SER A 303 22.37 0.78 12.39
CA SER A 303 22.74 -0.62 12.66
C SER A 303 22.85 -0.91 14.16
N GLY A 304 23.47 0.00 14.92
CA GLY A 304 23.62 -0.14 16.37
C GLY A 304 22.30 -0.03 17.14
N TRP A 305 21.29 0.62 16.57
CA TRP A 305 20.00 0.84 17.23
C TRP A 305 18.89 -0.13 16.79
N PHE A 306 18.86 -0.45 15.51
CA PHE A 306 17.70 -1.11 14.89
C PHE A 306 18.06 -2.36 14.09
N GLY A 307 19.36 -2.77 14.09
CA GLY A 307 19.86 -3.84 13.25
C GLY A 307 20.22 -3.39 11.83
N ASP A 308 20.70 -4.30 11.00
CA ASP A 308 21.16 -4.00 9.65
C ASP A 308 20.08 -3.26 8.83
N PRO A 309 20.34 -2.01 8.41
CA PRO A 309 19.39 -1.21 7.65
C PRO A 309 19.06 -1.82 6.27
N ARG A 310 19.90 -2.71 5.76
CA ARG A 310 19.72 -3.42 4.48
C ARG A 310 18.80 -4.63 4.59
N THR A 311 18.53 -5.12 5.82
CA THR A 311 17.55 -6.17 6.08
C THR A 311 16.18 -5.52 6.27
N PRO A 312 15.21 -5.69 5.34
CA PRO A 312 13.89 -5.09 5.49
C PRO A 312 13.23 -5.57 6.78
N VAL A 313 12.76 -4.64 7.61
CA VAL A 313 11.89 -4.99 8.74
C VAL A 313 10.60 -5.54 8.16
N GLN A 314 10.41 -6.85 8.28
CA GLN A 314 9.15 -7.48 7.90
C GLN A 314 8.10 -7.08 8.96
N PRO A 315 6.93 -6.54 8.56
CA PRO A 315 5.85 -6.34 9.50
C PRO A 315 5.52 -7.69 10.15
N THR A 316 5.31 -7.69 11.46
CA THR A 316 4.84 -8.89 12.14
C THR A 316 3.43 -9.18 11.67
N LEU A 317 3.29 -10.18 10.79
CA LEU A 317 2.00 -10.66 10.33
C LEU A 317 1.38 -11.54 11.40
N THR A 318 0.21 -11.17 11.89
CA THR A 318 -0.62 -12.04 12.72
C THR A 318 -1.57 -12.84 11.84
N THR A 319 -1.78 -14.10 12.17
CA THR A 319 -2.76 -14.94 11.49
C THR A 319 -3.97 -15.16 12.38
N SER A 320 -5.14 -15.17 11.77
CA SER A 320 -6.39 -15.66 12.40
C SER A 320 -7.06 -16.61 11.42
N ARG A 321 -7.76 -17.60 11.93
CA ARG A 321 -8.42 -18.60 11.10
C ARG A 321 -9.94 -18.45 11.18
N VAL A 322 -10.62 -18.72 10.07
CA VAL A 322 -12.07 -18.90 9.97
C VAL A 322 -12.29 -20.28 9.36
N GLU A 323 -12.83 -21.18 10.15
CA GLU A 323 -13.07 -22.56 9.78
C GLU A 323 -14.37 -23.08 10.40
N GLY A 324 -14.95 -24.09 9.79
CA GLY A 324 -16.06 -24.87 10.31
C GLY A 324 -15.79 -26.35 10.11
N ALA A 325 -16.67 -27.20 10.60
CA ALA A 325 -16.58 -28.65 10.42
C ALA A 325 -16.56 -29.06 8.94
N ASP A 326 -17.19 -28.25 8.10
CA ASP A 326 -17.25 -28.40 6.64
C ASP A 326 -17.32 -27.03 5.95
N ARG A 327 -17.40 -27.05 4.61
CA ARG A 327 -17.49 -25.83 3.78
C ARG A 327 -18.73 -24.98 4.04
N PHE A 328 -19.83 -25.63 4.45
CA PHE A 328 -21.10 -24.95 4.74
C PHE A 328 -20.98 -24.18 6.04
N VAL A 329 -20.46 -24.82 7.09
CA VAL A 329 -20.19 -24.17 8.37
C VAL A 329 -19.09 -23.11 8.22
N THR A 330 -18.04 -23.35 7.42
CA THR A 330 -17.02 -22.33 7.14
C THR A 330 -17.65 -21.07 6.51
N SER A 331 -18.58 -21.23 5.56
CA SER A 331 -19.29 -20.09 4.95
C SER A 331 -20.13 -19.32 5.99
N VAL A 332 -20.73 -20.01 6.94
CA VAL A 332 -21.49 -19.44 8.06
C VAL A 332 -20.60 -18.67 9.03
N GLU A 333 -19.47 -19.26 9.44
CA GLU A 333 -18.54 -18.59 10.35
C GLU A 333 -17.93 -17.33 9.72
N LEU A 334 -17.66 -17.38 8.42
CA LEU A 334 -17.21 -16.22 7.68
C LEU A 334 -18.29 -15.14 7.58
N SER A 335 -19.55 -15.54 7.39
CA SER A 335 -20.72 -14.64 7.45
C SER A 335 -20.82 -13.98 8.82
N LYS A 336 -20.76 -14.72 9.92
CA LYS A 336 -20.83 -14.18 11.29
C LYS A 336 -19.71 -13.16 11.55
N LYS A 337 -18.48 -13.47 11.11
CA LYS A 337 -17.33 -12.56 11.26
C LYS A 337 -17.50 -11.28 10.45
N THR A 338 -18.03 -11.37 9.24
CA THR A 338 -18.14 -10.24 8.30
C THR A 338 -19.40 -9.41 8.55
N PHE A 339 -20.50 -10.09 8.91
CA PHE A 339 -21.82 -9.50 9.17
C PHE A 339 -22.30 -9.85 10.58
N PRO A 340 -21.73 -9.23 11.62
CA PRO A 340 -22.01 -9.62 13.02
C PRO A 340 -23.45 -9.36 13.49
N ARG A 341 -24.19 -8.50 12.79
CA ARG A 341 -25.59 -8.17 13.11
C ARG A 341 -26.54 -8.73 12.05
N THR A 342 -26.85 -7.96 11.04
CA THR A 342 -27.76 -8.29 9.92
C THR A 342 -27.07 -8.06 8.59
N ALA A 343 -27.64 -8.61 7.51
CA ALA A 343 -27.23 -8.30 6.15
C ALA A 343 -28.47 -8.01 5.30
N SER A 344 -28.36 -7.07 4.36
CA SER A 344 -29.48 -6.69 3.49
C SER A 344 -29.88 -7.80 2.52
N VAL A 345 -28.92 -8.60 2.10
CA VAL A 345 -29.08 -9.72 1.17
C VAL A 345 -28.30 -10.93 1.65
N ALA A 346 -28.69 -12.13 1.22
CA ALA A 346 -27.85 -13.33 1.32
C ALA A 346 -27.84 -14.02 -0.05
N TYR A 347 -26.67 -14.37 -0.53
CA TYR A 347 -26.48 -15.16 -1.74
C TYR A 347 -26.32 -16.62 -1.35
N ILE A 348 -27.03 -17.51 -2.04
CA ILE A 348 -27.00 -18.96 -1.82
C ILE A 348 -26.59 -19.64 -3.12
N THR A 349 -25.60 -20.51 -3.05
CA THR A 349 -25.17 -21.34 -4.19
C THR A 349 -24.71 -22.70 -3.72
N THR A 350 -24.56 -23.65 -4.64
CA THR A 350 -24.08 -24.98 -4.29
C THR A 350 -22.61 -24.95 -3.82
N GLY A 351 -22.32 -25.72 -2.77
CA GLY A 351 -20.93 -26.02 -2.36
C GLY A 351 -20.31 -27.20 -3.12
N ALA A 352 -21.04 -27.84 -4.04
CA ALA A 352 -20.59 -29.01 -4.79
C ALA A 352 -19.82 -28.65 -6.06
N SER A 353 -20.08 -27.47 -6.66
CA SER A 353 -19.41 -26.99 -7.87
C SER A 353 -19.10 -25.49 -7.77
N PHE A 354 -18.14 -25.01 -8.58
CA PHE A 354 -17.61 -23.67 -8.45
C PHE A 354 -18.18 -22.59 -9.39
N PRO A 355 -18.70 -22.91 -10.61
CA PRO A 355 -18.87 -21.89 -11.63
C PRO A 355 -19.81 -20.76 -11.25
N ASP A 356 -20.98 -21.09 -10.74
CA ASP A 356 -22.00 -20.12 -10.38
C ASP A 356 -21.55 -19.25 -9.21
N ALA A 357 -20.82 -19.84 -8.24
CA ALA A 357 -20.30 -19.15 -7.07
C ALA A 357 -19.22 -18.11 -7.41
N LEU A 358 -18.43 -18.33 -8.48
CA LEU A 358 -17.38 -17.38 -8.88
C LEU A 358 -17.94 -16.00 -9.25
N SER A 359 -19.08 -15.96 -9.93
CA SER A 359 -19.77 -14.72 -10.28
C SER A 359 -20.67 -14.19 -9.16
N ALA A 360 -21.16 -15.08 -8.27
CA ALA A 360 -22.00 -14.70 -7.13
C ALA A 360 -21.20 -13.96 -6.03
N ALA A 361 -19.93 -14.32 -5.80
CA ALA A 361 -19.14 -13.74 -4.73
C ALA A 361 -18.97 -12.21 -4.84
N PRO A 362 -18.57 -11.62 -5.98
CA PRO A 362 -18.52 -10.17 -6.11
C PRO A 362 -19.89 -9.51 -6.02
N ALA A 363 -20.98 -10.15 -6.46
CA ALA A 363 -22.34 -9.65 -6.35
C ALA A 363 -22.78 -9.56 -4.88
N ALA A 364 -22.56 -10.62 -4.10
CA ALA A 364 -22.83 -10.64 -2.67
C ALA A 364 -22.06 -9.50 -1.94
N ALA A 365 -20.77 -9.32 -2.28
CA ALA A 365 -19.95 -8.25 -1.72
C ALA A 365 -20.52 -6.85 -2.01
N VAL A 366 -20.94 -6.59 -3.24
CA VAL A 366 -21.46 -5.28 -3.66
C VAL A 366 -22.82 -4.97 -3.06
N GLU A 367 -23.70 -5.96 -2.97
CA GLU A 367 -25.04 -5.81 -2.36
C GLU A 367 -25.00 -5.86 -0.82
N GLY A 368 -23.84 -6.12 -0.21
CA GLY A 368 -23.65 -6.05 1.24
C GLY A 368 -24.18 -7.28 1.98
N GLY A 369 -23.93 -8.48 1.45
CA GLY A 369 -24.31 -9.72 2.07
C GLY A 369 -23.31 -10.85 1.91
N PRO A 370 -23.46 -11.95 2.66
CA PRO A 370 -22.61 -13.12 2.55
C PRO A 370 -22.96 -13.97 1.31
N LEU A 371 -21.96 -14.77 0.90
CA LEU A 371 -22.18 -15.93 0.04
C LEU A 371 -22.17 -17.17 0.93
N LEU A 372 -23.32 -17.81 1.07
CA LEU A 372 -23.52 -19.04 1.84
C LEU A 372 -23.63 -20.24 0.90
N LEU A 373 -23.08 -21.37 1.32
CA LEU A 373 -23.06 -22.58 0.52
C LEU A 373 -24.16 -23.55 0.97
N THR A 374 -24.77 -24.29 0.03
CA THR A 374 -25.77 -25.31 0.30
C THR A 374 -25.45 -26.62 -0.41
N TYR A 375 -26.04 -27.74 0.05
CA TYR A 375 -26.13 -28.93 -0.78
C TYR A 375 -27.09 -28.69 -1.94
N PRO A 376 -26.95 -29.44 -3.05
CA PRO A 376 -27.91 -29.33 -4.14
C PRO A 376 -29.35 -29.66 -3.74
N GLY A 377 -29.54 -30.68 -2.90
CA GLY A 377 -30.86 -31.20 -2.52
C GLY A 377 -31.35 -30.82 -1.12
N GLU A 378 -30.51 -30.18 -0.30
CA GLU A 378 -30.82 -29.91 1.11
C GLU A 378 -30.19 -28.61 1.60
N LEU A 379 -30.94 -27.79 2.33
CA LEU A 379 -30.44 -26.62 3.01
C LEU A 379 -29.82 -27.01 4.38
N PRO A 380 -28.49 -26.90 4.59
CA PRO A 380 -27.87 -27.23 5.86
C PRO A 380 -28.49 -26.44 7.00
N ASN A 381 -28.72 -27.09 8.16
CA ASN A 381 -29.31 -26.41 9.31
C ASN A 381 -28.46 -25.22 9.79
N SER A 382 -27.12 -25.31 9.70
CA SER A 382 -26.22 -24.18 10.02
C SER A 382 -26.51 -22.95 9.14
N VAL A 383 -26.75 -23.15 7.84
CA VAL A 383 -27.09 -22.07 6.89
C VAL A 383 -28.47 -21.52 7.16
N ARG A 384 -29.45 -22.41 7.47
CA ARG A 384 -30.80 -22.00 7.89
C ARG A 384 -30.77 -21.08 9.10
N GLN A 385 -30.03 -21.46 10.16
CA GLN A 385 -29.90 -20.67 11.38
C GLN A 385 -29.20 -19.33 11.11
N GLU A 386 -28.21 -19.31 10.25
CA GLU A 386 -27.53 -18.07 9.86
C GLU A 386 -28.45 -17.10 9.10
N LEU A 387 -29.28 -17.60 8.20
CA LEU A 387 -30.28 -16.79 7.49
C LEU A 387 -31.31 -16.19 8.46
N LEU A 388 -31.76 -16.98 9.47
CA LEU A 388 -32.65 -16.50 10.52
C LEU A 388 -31.99 -15.42 11.39
N ARG A 389 -30.68 -15.53 11.66
CA ARG A 389 -29.89 -14.53 12.39
C ARG A 389 -29.71 -13.25 11.57
N LEU A 390 -29.34 -13.38 10.28
CA LEU A 390 -29.06 -12.25 9.39
C LEU A 390 -30.31 -11.44 9.05
N LYS A 391 -31.48 -12.09 8.97
CA LYS A 391 -32.77 -11.50 8.56
C LYS A 391 -32.66 -10.69 7.26
N PRO A 392 -32.14 -11.28 6.15
CA PRO A 392 -31.98 -10.56 4.91
C PRO A 392 -33.35 -10.16 4.34
N SER A 393 -33.44 -8.99 3.71
CA SER A 393 -34.64 -8.55 3.01
C SER A 393 -34.82 -9.21 1.63
N LYS A 394 -33.76 -9.85 1.12
CA LYS A 394 -33.71 -10.58 -0.14
C LYS A 394 -32.76 -11.77 -0.02
N ILE A 395 -33.15 -12.92 -0.56
CA ILE A 395 -32.26 -14.05 -0.80
C ILE A 395 -32.08 -14.21 -2.31
N VAL A 396 -30.84 -14.30 -2.78
CA VAL A 396 -30.51 -14.57 -4.18
C VAL A 396 -29.93 -15.97 -4.28
N VAL A 397 -30.64 -16.87 -4.95
CA VAL A 397 -30.18 -18.21 -5.26
C VAL A 397 -29.49 -18.19 -6.62
N VAL A 398 -28.27 -18.71 -6.68
CA VAL A 398 -27.46 -18.74 -7.91
C VAL A 398 -27.18 -20.17 -8.34
N GLY A 399 -27.59 -20.47 -9.57
CA GLY A 399 -27.52 -21.78 -10.19
C GLY A 399 -28.89 -22.39 -10.44
N GLY A 400 -28.97 -23.28 -11.43
CA GLY A 400 -30.21 -24.01 -11.78
C GLY A 400 -30.50 -25.16 -10.84
N ASP A 401 -31.57 -25.93 -11.14
CA ASP A 401 -32.13 -27.00 -10.29
C ASP A 401 -31.10 -28.09 -9.92
N ALA A 402 -30.11 -28.34 -10.77
CA ALA A 402 -29.03 -29.27 -10.48
C ALA A 402 -28.03 -28.72 -9.43
N ALA A 403 -27.93 -27.40 -9.31
CA ALA A 403 -27.05 -26.75 -8.35
C ALA A 403 -27.78 -26.46 -7.02
N VAL A 404 -29.03 -25.98 -7.08
CA VAL A 404 -29.90 -25.71 -5.94
C VAL A 404 -31.33 -26.14 -6.30
N SER A 405 -31.76 -27.26 -5.74
CA SER A 405 -33.04 -27.86 -6.12
C SER A 405 -34.25 -26.99 -5.76
N PRO A 406 -35.41 -27.19 -6.43
CA PRO A 406 -36.65 -26.52 -6.08
C PRO A 406 -37.05 -26.70 -4.61
N ALA A 407 -36.72 -27.85 -3.99
CA ALA A 407 -36.99 -28.10 -2.57
C ALA A 407 -36.19 -27.13 -1.67
N VAL A 408 -34.88 -26.93 -1.94
CA VAL A 408 -34.08 -25.94 -1.23
C VAL A 408 -34.60 -24.52 -1.43
N VAL A 409 -34.99 -24.17 -2.65
CA VAL A 409 -35.62 -22.87 -2.95
C VAL A 409 -36.90 -22.66 -2.14
N GLN A 410 -37.73 -23.70 -2.01
CA GLN A 410 -38.96 -23.66 -1.21
C GLN A 410 -38.65 -23.48 0.29
N ASP A 411 -37.64 -24.17 0.79
CA ASP A 411 -37.14 -24.00 2.16
C ASP A 411 -36.67 -22.55 2.43
N LEU A 412 -35.96 -21.95 1.48
CA LEU A 412 -35.52 -20.56 1.56
C LEU A 412 -36.70 -19.57 1.56
N ARG A 413 -37.76 -19.87 0.76
CA ARG A 413 -39.01 -19.09 0.76
C ARG A 413 -39.76 -19.16 2.08
N GLY A 414 -39.59 -20.26 2.84
CA GLY A 414 -40.12 -20.38 4.20
C GLY A 414 -39.39 -19.47 5.21
N ILE A 415 -38.16 -19.04 4.90
CA ILE A 415 -37.38 -18.12 5.74
C ILE A 415 -37.60 -16.66 5.33
N GLN A 416 -37.55 -16.40 4.02
CA GLN A 416 -37.73 -15.08 3.42
C GLN A 416 -38.54 -15.21 2.12
N SER A 417 -39.68 -14.53 2.02
CA SER A 417 -40.58 -14.62 0.85
C SER A 417 -39.95 -14.03 -0.43
N ASN A 418 -39.06 -13.05 -0.29
CA ASN A 418 -38.33 -12.43 -1.42
C ASN A 418 -37.10 -13.27 -1.79
N VAL A 419 -37.33 -14.36 -2.50
CA VAL A 419 -36.30 -15.23 -3.04
C VAL A 419 -36.24 -15.08 -4.55
N LYS A 420 -35.10 -14.59 -5.06
CA LYS A 420 -34.81 -14.49 -6.49
C LYS A 420 -33.85 -15.61 -6.92
N VAL A 421 -34.18 -16.31 -7.98
CA VAL A 421 -33.34 -17.35 -8.58
C VAL A 421 -32.67 -16.76 -9.84
N LEU A 422 -31.34 -16.85 -9.92
CA LEU A 422 -30.55 -16.51 -11.10
C LEU A 422 -29.95 -17.80 -11.67
N ALA A 423 -30.54 -18.30 -12.72
CA ALA A 423 -30.18 -19.56 -13.37
C ALA A 423 -30.28 -19.42 -14.89
N GLY A 424 -29.18 -19.49 -15.59
CA GLY A 424 -29.13 -19.58 -17.05
C GLY A 424 -29.10 -21.03 -17.53
N VAL A 425 -29.14 -21.23 -18.84
CA VAL A 425 -29.00 -22.56 -19.45
C VAL A 425 -27.60 -23.17 -19.21
N ASP A 426 -26.63 -22.30 -18.96
CA ASP A 426 -25.26 -22.67 -18.60
C ASP A 426 -24.63 -21.64 -17.64
N ARG A 427 -23.40 -21.93 -17.19
CA ARG A 427 -22.63 -21.06 -16.29
C ARG A 427 -22.31 -19.69 -16.90
N PHE A 428 -22.19 -19.59 -18.21
CA PHE A 428 -21.90 -18.32 -18.89
C PHE A 428 -23.11 -17.42 -18.88
N GLU A 429 -24.30 -17.95 -19.15
CA GLU A 429 -25.54 -17.18 -19.02
C GLU A 429 -25.84 -16.83 -17.57
N THR A 430 -25.67 -17.76 -16.62
CA THR A 430 -25.81 -17.47 -15.18
C THR A 430 -24.92 -16.29 -14.78
N SER A 431 -23.64 -16.28 -15.22
CA SER A 431 -22.72 -15.18 -14.90
C SER A 431 -23.16 -13.83 -15.51
N ARG A 432 -23.73 -13.84 -16.72
CA ARG A 432 -24.30 -12.63 -17.35
C ARG A 432 -25.53 -12.13 -16.60
N MET A 433 -26.42 -13.01 -16.19
CA MET A 433 -27.60 -12.65 -15.39
C MET A 433 -27.20 -11.98 -14.07
N ILE A 434 -26.20 -12.53 -13.38
CA ILE A 434 -25.66 -11.92 -12.15
C ILE A 434 -25.05 -10.55 -12.45
N ALA A 435 -24.27 -10.43 -13.54
CA ALA A 435 -23.68 -9.17 -13.94
C ALA A 435 -24.72 -8.08 -14.23
N GLN A 436 -25.82 -8.45 -14.89
CA GLN A 436 -26.95 -7.53 -15.18
C GLN A 436 -27.71 -7.15 -13.92
N GLU A 437 -27.95 -8.11 -13.02
CA GLU A 437 -28.75 -7.89 -11.80
C GLU A 437 -28.02 -7.03 -10.78
N ALA A 438 -26.77 -7.36 -10.44
CA ALA A 438 -26.04 -6.75 -9.32
C ALA A 438 -25.13 -5.59 -9.75
N PHE A 439 -24.84 -5.43 -11.05
CA PHE A 439 -23.85 -4.48 -11.55
C PHE A 439 -24.36 -3.63 -12.72
N GLY A 440 -25.65 -3.35 -12.77
CA GLY A 440 -26.25 -2.53 -13.84
C GLY A 440 -25.46 -1.22 -14.05
N GLY A 441 -25.00 -0.99 -15.30
CA GLY A 441 -24.23 0.20 -15.65
C GLY A 441 -22.74 0.18 -15.27
N ALA A 442 -22.20 -0.96 -14.84
CA ALA A 442 -20.77 -1.10 -14.58
C ALA A 442 -19.93 -0.76 -15.82
N LYS A 443 -18.83 -0.02 -15.61
CA LYS A 443 -17.92 0.41 -16.68
C LYS A 443 -16.73 -0.53 -16.87
N GLY A 444 -16.67 -1.64 -16.15
CA GLY A 444 -15.61 -2.63 -16.23
C GLY A 444 -16.09 -4.02 -15.86
N ALA A 445 -15.25 -5.01 -16.13
CA ALA A 445 -15.48 -6.40 -15.76
C ALA A 445 -14.15 -7.15 -15.61
N TYR A 446 -14.15 -8.20 -14.78
CA TYR A 446 -13.14 -9.23 -14.80
C TYR A 446 -13.68 -10.41 -15.62
N LEU A 447 -12.91 -10.85 -16.64
CA LEU A 447 -13.25 -12.01 -17.44
C LEU A 447 -12.41 -13.20 -16.98
N ALA A 448 -13.06 -14.27 -16.61
CA ALA A 448 -12.43 -15.52 -16.17
C ALA A 448 -12.94 -16.70 -16.97
N THR A 449 -12.12 -17.75 -17.11
CA THR A 449 -12.57 -18.99 -17.74
C THR A 449 -13.66 -19.66 -16.90
N GLY A 450 -14.71 -20.15 -17.55
CA GLY A 450 -15.73 -20.99 -16.91
C GLY A 450 -15.29 -22.46 -16.73
N SER A 451 -14.11 -22.84 -17.23
CA SER A 451 -13.64 -24.22 -17.22
C SER A 451 -12.83 -24.60 -15.97
N SER A 452 -12.24 -23.61 -15.27
CA SER A 452 -11.46 -23.82 -14.04
C SER A 452 -11.64 -22.66 -13.06
N PHE A 453 -11.36 -22.91 -11.77
CA PHE A 453 -11.64 -21.96 -10.70
C PHE A 453 -10.45 -21.12 -10.23
N PRO A 454 -9.19 -21.54 -10.32
CA PRO A 454 -8.13 -20.96 -9.48
C PRO A 454 -7.90 -19.47 -9.71
N ASP A 455 -7.85 -19.05 -10.96
CA ASP A 455 -7.61 -17.67 -11.33
C ASP A 455 -8.80 -16.76 -10.97
N ALA A 456 -10.03 -17.29 -11.06
CA ALA A 456 -11.24 -16.54 -10.78
C ALA A 456 -11.49 -16.27 -9.28
N LEU A 457 -10.91 -17.07 -8.36
CA LEU A 457 -11.12 -16.93 -6.92
C LEU A 457 -10.67 -15.55 -6.40
N SER A 458 -9.44 -15.16 -6.72
CA SER A 458 -8.91 -13.84 -6.33
C SER A 458 -9.61 -12.69 -7.08
N ALA A 459 -10.06 -12.95 -8.31
CA ALA A 459 -10.82 -11.98 -9.08
C ALA A 459 -12.16 -11.62 -8.43
N GLY A 460 -12.82 -12.55 -7.74
CA GLY A 460 -14.06 -12.28 -7.02
C GLY A 460 -13.93 -11.18 -5.96
N ALA A 461 -12.86 -11.24 -5.15
CA ALA A 461 -12.56 -10.21 -4.15
C ALA A 461 -12.23 -8.86 -4.80
N ALA A 462 -11.38 -8.88 -5.84
CA ALA A 462 -11.00 -7.67 -6.58
C ALA A 462 -12.19 -7.01 -7.28
N ALA A 463 -13.06 -7.81 -7.92
CA ALA A 463 -14.26 -7.35 -8.61
C ALA A 463 -15.28 -6.75 -7.63
N GLY A 464 -15.56 -7.43 -6.51
CA GLY A 464 -16.42 -6.93 -5.45
C GLY A 464 -15.93 -5.60 -4.87
N SER A 465 -14.64 -5.50 -4.56
CA SER A 465 -14.02 -4.25 -4.07
C SER A 465 -14.15 -3.09 -5.07
N ARG A 466 -14.08 -3.36 -6.37
CA ARG A 466 -14.19 -2.37 -7.46
C ARG A 466 -15.63 -2.15 -7.94
N LYS A 467 -16.58 -2.91 -7.41
CA LYS A 467 -18.00 -2.89 -7.81
C LYS A 467 -18.19 -3.18 -9.31
N VAL A 468 -17.51 -4.18 -9.81
CA VAL A 468 -17.65 -4.69 -11.19
C VAL A 468 -17.87 -6.20 -11.18
N PRO A 469 -18.52 -6.78 -12.20
CA PRO A 469 -18.79 -8.22 -12.26
C PRO A 469 -17.53 -9.05 -12.57
N VAL A 470 -17.57 -10.32 -12.15
CA VAL A 470 -16.82 -11.41 -12.80
C VAL A 470 -17.75 -12.04 -13.84
N VAL A 471 -17.35 -12.02 -15.10
CA VAL A 471 -18.07 -12.61 -16.23
C VAL A 471 -17.29 -13.83 -16.70
N LEU A 472 -17.96 -14.99 -16.73
CA LEU A 472 -17.36 -16.23 -17.20
C LEU A 472 -17.40 -16.28 -18.73
N VAL A 473 -16.30 -16.73 -19.34
CA VAL A 473 -16.18 -16.93 -20.79
C VAL A 473 -15.83 -18.37 -21.11
N ASN A 474 -16.31 -18.84 -22.26
CA ASN A 474 -15.90 -20.14 -22.80
C ASN A 474 -14.53 -19.99 -23.47
N SER A 475 -13.48 -20.45 -22.80
CA SER A 475 -12.12 -20.37 -23.31
C SER A 475 -11.77 -21.41 -24.40
N ASN A 476 -12.68 -22.31 -24.73
CA ASN A 476 -12.49 -23.32 -25.79
C ASN A 476 -12.87 -22.78 -27.19
N VAL A 477 -13.35 -21.53 -27.27
CA VAL A 477 -13.70 -20.87 -28.54
C VAL A 477 -12.90 -19.58 -28.70
N PRO A 478 -12.61 -19.17 -29.96
CA PRO A 478 -11.73 -18.01 -30.21
C PRO A 478 -12.39 -16.65 -29.97
N THR A 479 -13.71 -16.61 -29.78
CA THR A 479 -14.50 -15.38 -29.59
C THR A 479 -15.53 -15.57 -28.50
N VAL A 480 -15.94 -14.48 -27.83
CA VAL A 480 -17.07 -14.52 -26.90
C VAL A 480 -18.40 -14.60 -27.69
N ASP A 481 -19.40 -15.22 -27.07
CA ASP A 481 -20.75 -15.25 -27.62
C ASP A 481 -21.37 -13.82 -27.69
N GLN A 482 -22.41 -13.67 -28.54
CA GLN A 482 -23.03 -12.37 -28.81
C GLN A 482 -23.63 -11.71 -27.56
N ALA A 483 -24.19 -12.51 -26.64
CA ALA A 483 -24.78 -11.98 -25.40
C ALA A 483 -23.70 -11.43 -24.47
N THR A 484 -22.55 -12.13 -24.35
CA THR A 484 -21.37 -11.65 -23.63
C THR A 484 -20.79 -10.41 -24.31
N ALA A 485 -20.68 -10.40 -25.65
CA ALA A 485 -20.21 -9.22 -26.39
C ALA A 485 -21.11 -8.00 -26.14
N ASN A 486 -22.43 -8.18 -26.13
CA ASN A 486 -23.37 -7.10 -25.84
C ASN A 486 -23.23 -6.57 -24.41
N LEU A 487 -23.03 -7.45 -23.43
CA LEU A 487 -22.80 -7.05 -22.03
C LEU A 487 -21.52 -6.22 -21.88
N LEU A 488 -20.45 -6.58 -22.58
CA LEU A 488 -19.14 -5.93 -22.47
C LEU A 488 -19.01 -4.65 -23.32
N ARG A 489 -19.91 -4.44 -24.26
CA ARG A 489 -19.83 -3.33 -25.22
C ARG A 489 -19.82 -1.97 -24.53
N GLY A 490 -18.82 -1.17 -24.80
CA GLY A 490 -18.66 0.16 -24.23
C GLY A 490 -18.10 0.19 -22.81
N MET A 491 -17.68 -0.95 -22.25
CA MET A 491 -16.90 -0.96 -21.02
C MET A 491 -15.51 -0.37 -21.26
N THR A 492 -15.02 0.39 -20.27
CA THR A 492 -13.75 1.09 -20.35
C THR A 492 -12.62 0.40 -19.55
N ASP A 493 -12.94 -0.66 -18.81
CA ASP A 493 -11.97 -1.32 -17.92
C ASP A 493 -12.23 -2.84 -17.88
N ILE A 494 -11.84 -3.53 -18.94
CA ILE A 494 -11.93 -4.99 -19.04
C ILE A 494 -10.60 -5.61 -18.64
N ARG A 495 -10.64 -6.53 -17.68
CA ARG A 495 -9.50 -7.30 -17.19
C ARG A 495 -9.70 -8.78 -17.44
N VAL A 496 -8.78 -9.40 -18.16
CA VAL A 496 -8.76 -10.84 -18.39
C VAL A 496 -7.87 -11.50 -17.34
N VAL A 497 -8.39 -12.50 -16.66
CA VAL A 497 -7.75 -13.18 -15.53
C VAL A 497 -7.23 -14.54 -15.97
N GLY A 498 -5.95 -14.76 -15.79
CA GLY A 498 -5.25 -15.97 -16.18
C GLY A 498 -4.45 -15.84 -17.48
N GLY A 499 -3.50 -16.74 -17.64
CA GLY A 499 -2.59 -16.80 -18.78
C GLY A 499 -3.28 -17.29 -20.06
N PRO A 500 -2.53 -17.37 -21.21
CA PRO A 500 -3.05 -17.85 -22.50
C PRO A 500 -3.62 -19.27 -22.45
N ALA A 501 -3.13 -20.12 -21.54
CA ALA A 501 -3.66 -21.45 -21.34
C ALA A 501 -5.07 -21.45 -20.69
N ALA A 502 -5.39 -20.44 -19.88
CA ALA A 502 -6.71 -20.28 -19.28
C ALA A 502 -7.68 -19.54 -20.22
N ILE A 503 -7.23 -18.46 -20.85
CA ILE A 503 -8.00 -17.67 -21.82
C ILE A 503 -7.08 -17.35 -23.01
N PRO A 504 -7.30 -17.97 -24.18
CA PRO A 504 -6.44 -17.79 -25.35
C PRO A 504 -6.34 -16.35 -25.82
N ASP A 505 -5.20 -15.98 -26.42
CA ASP A 505 -4.98 -14.62 -26.95
C ASP A 505 -5.92 -14.29 -28.11
N SER A 506 -6.37 -15.29 -28.88
CA SER A 506 -7.40 -15.11 -29.92
C SER A 506 -8.71 -14.57 -29.33
N LEU A 507 -9.15 -15.12 -28.18
CA LEU A 507 -10.34 -14.65 -27.50
C LEU A 507 -10.13 -13.22 -26.97
N VAL A 508 -8.97 -12.92 -26.37
CA VAL A 508 -8.66 -11.58 -25.89
C VAL A 508 -8.63 -10.56 -27.02
N SER A 509 -8.05 -10.94 -28.16
CA SER A 509 -8.04 -10.09 -29.36
C SER A 509 -9.45 -9.79 -29.87
N SER A 510 -10.38 -10.75 -29.79
CA SER A 510 -11.77 -10.54 -30.19
C SER A 510 -12.52 -9.50 -29.31
N LEU A 511 -12.05 -9.29 -28.08
CA LEU A 511 -12.64 -8.29 -27.16
C LEU A 511 -12.22 -6.86 -27.47
N SER A 512 -11.15 -6.65 -28.24
CA SER A 512 -10.57 -5.31 -28.49
C SER A 512 -11.55 -4.35 -29.16
N SER A 513 -12.49 -4.87 -29.98
CA SER A 513 -13.55 -4.08 -30.62
C SER A 513 -14.72 -3.73 -29.67
N LEU A 514 -14.78 -4.33 -28.50
CA LEU A 514 -15.89 -4.15 -27.53
C LEU A 514 -15.55 -3.07 -26.49
N SER A 515 -14.27 -2.83 -26.21
CA SER A 515 -13.81 -1.88 -25.20
C SER A 515 -13.26 -0.62 -25.86
N THR A 516 -13.45 0.52 -25.20
CA THR A 516 -12.86 1.81 -25.61
C THR A 516 -11.43 1.99 -25.09
N GLN A 517 -10.94 1.09 -24.26
CA GLN A 517 -9.61 1.08 -23.67
C GLN A 517 -8.93 -0.27 -23.88
N PRO A 518 -7.59 -0.33 -23.85
CA PRO A 518 -6.86 -1.59 -23.98
C PRO A 518 -7.27 -2.62 -22.93
N ILE A 519 -7.50 -3.84 -23.37
CA ILE A 519 -7.77 -4.99 -22.48
C ILE A 519 -6.51 -5.30 -21.66
N ARG A 520 -6.67 -5.47 -20.37
CA ARG A 520 -5.56 -5.81 -19.46
C ARG A 520 -5.61 -7.28 -19.09
N ARG A 521 -4.52 -8.00 -19.35
CA ARG A 521 -4.36 -9.36 -18.85
C ARG A 521 -3.68 -9.33 -17.48
N LEU A 522 -4.26 -10.00 -16.49
CA LEU A 522 -3.73 -10.22 -15.16
C LEU A 522 -3.41 -11.70 -15.01
N ALA A 523 -2.14 -12.05 -15.10
CA ALA A 523 -1.68 -13.43 -15.14
C ALA A 523 -0.30 -13.58 -14.48
N GLY A 524 -0.02 -14.76 -13.98
CA GLY A 524 1.28 -15.23 -13.54
C GLY A 524 1.60 -16.59 -14.19
N ALA A 525 2.76 -17.14 -13.90
CA ALA A 525 3.18 -18.45 -14.37
C ALA A 525 2.30 -19.59 -13.80
N ASP A 526 1.66 -19.36 -12.68
CA ASP A 526 0.75 -20.27 -12.00
C ASP A 526 -0.42 -19.49 -11.33
N ARG A 527 -1.35 -20.22 -10.70
CA ARG A 527 -2.49 -19.66 -9.98
C ARG A 527 -2.11 -18.76 -8.81
N PHE A 528 -0.98 -19.01 -8.17
CA PHE A 528 -0.49 -18.24 -7.03
C PHE A 528 0.04 -16.88 -7.49
N LEU A 529 0.84 -16.86 -8.54
CA LEU A 529 1.33 -15.64 -9.18
C LEU A 529 0.20 -14.86 -9.89
N THR A 530 -0.79 -15.56 -10.46
CA THR A 530 -2.00 -14.92 -10.99
C THR A 530 -2.75 -14.21 -9.85
N SER A 531 -2.89 -14.84 -8.67
CA SER A 531 -3.52 -14.19 -7.51
C SER A 531 -2.76 -12.93 -7.05
N VAL A 532 -1.43 -12.95 -7.09
CA VAL A 532 -0.58 -11.78 -6.83
C VAL A 532 -0.86 -10.68 -7.85
N ALA A 533 -0.83 -10.98 -9.15
CA ALA A 533 -1.08 -9.99 -10.21
C ALA A 533 -2.45 -9.30 -10.09
N ILE A 534 -3.50 -10.07 -9.76
CA ILE A 534 -4.85 -9.55 -9.52
C ILE A 534 -4.87 -8.61 -8.32
N ASN A 535 -4.32 -9.06 -7.18
CA ASN A 535 -4.34 -8.30 -5.94
C ASN A 535 -3.45 -7.05 -6.03
N ASP A 536 -2.31 -7.12 -6.71
CA ASP A 536 -1.43 -5.97 -6.93
C ASP A 536 -2.09 -4.90 -7.81
N ASN A 537 -2.89 -5.32 -8.78
CA ASN A 537 -3.67 -4.41 -9.61
C ASN A 537 -4.87 -3.79 -8.87
N ALA A 538 -5.52 -4.55 -7.97
CA ALA A 538 -6.79 -4.13 -7.36
C ALA A 538 -6.62 -3.35 -6.05
N PHE A 539 -5.59 -3.68 -5.26
CA PHE A 539 -5.41 -3.16 -3.90
C PHE A 539 -4.05 -2.49 -3.75
N PRO A 540 -3.97 -1.15 -3.69
CA PRO A 540 -2.72 -0.44 -3.44
C PRO A 540 -2.19 -0.67 -2.02
N SER A 541 -3.09 -0.83 -1.04
CA SER A 541 -2.78 -1.15 0.36
C SER A 541 -3.95 -1.87 1.02
N SER A 542 -3.66 -2.65 2.08
CA SER A 542 -4.69 -3.27 2.93
C SER A 542 -4.08 -3.72 4.26
N LYS A 543 -4.78 -3.49 5.38
CA LYS A 543 -4.35 -3.99 6.70
C LYS A 543 -4.67 -5.47 6.91
N THR A 544 -5.62 -6.00 6.16
CA THR A 544 -6.04 -7.40 6.23
C THR A 544 -5.89 -8.05 4.86
N ALA A 545 -5.31 -9.24 4.81
CA ALA A 545 -5.32 -10.11 3.64
C ALA A 545 -6.04 -11.41 3.97
N TYR A 546 -6.81 -11.94 3.03
CA TYR A 546 -7.38 -13.26 3.13
C TYR A 546 -6.50 -14.25 2.38
N LEU A 547 -6.36 -15.46 2.92
CA LEU A 547 -5.59 -16.55 2.33
C LEU A 547 -6.43 -17.82 2.31
N ALA A 548 -6.61 -18.42 1.14
CA ALA A 548 -7.31 -19.68 0.93
C ALA A 548 -6.39 -20.69 0.23
N THR A 549 -6.74 -21.98 0.28
CA THR A 549 -6.04 -22.95 -0.55
C THR A 549 -6.36 -22.75 -2.03
N GLY A 550 -5.33 -22.81 -2.88
CA GLY A 550 -5.50 -22.84 -4.34
C GLY A 550 -5.76 -24.24 -4.91
N VAL A 551 -5.85 -25.25 -4.04
CA VAL A 551 -6.06 -26.65 -4.45
C VAL A 551 -7.55 -26.99 -4.52
N SER A 552 -8.38 -26.37 -3.66
CA SER A 552 -9.84 -26.52 -3.66
C SER A 552 -10.54 -25.17 -3.56
N PHE A 553 -11.80 -25.11 -3.94
CA PHE A 553 -12.51 -23.84 -4.14
C PHE A 553 -13.44 -23.39 -2.99
N PRO A 554 -14.03 -24.26 -2.15
CA PRO A 554 -15.21 -23.88 -1.37
C PRO A 554 -14.98 -22.72 -0.39
N ASP A 555 -13.91 -22.79 0.40
CA ASP A 555 -13.60 -21.77 1.39
C ASP A 555 -13.23 -20.44 0.74
N ALA A 556 -12.54 -20.50 -0.42
CA ALA A 556 -12.18 -19.32 -1.19
C ALA A 556 -13.39 -18.61 -1.82
N LEU A 557 -14.46 -19.34 -2.18
CA LEU A 557 -15.67 -18.75 -2.77
C LEU A 557 -16.40 -17.83 -1.77
N ALA A 558 -16.72 -18.36 -0.58
CA ALA A 558 -17.30 -17.56 0.49
C ALA A 558 -16.33 -16.44 0.93
N GLY A 559 -15.03 -16.77 0.94
CA GLY A 559 -13.95 -15.82 1.22
C GLY A 559 -13.87 -14.66 0.25
N ALA A 560 -14.12 -14.89 -1.04
CA ALA A 560 -14.11 -13.83 -2.04
C ALA A 560 -15.22 -12.77 -1.81
N ALA A 561 -16.39 -13.20 -1.36
CA ALA A 561 -17.47 -12.30 -0.98
C ALA A 561 -17.09 -11.43 0.24
N ALA A 562 -16.57 -12.06 1.30
CA ALA A 562 -16.14 -11.37 2.51
C ALA A 562 -14.95 -10.41 2.22
N ALA A 563 -13.96 -10.85 1.47
CA ALA A 563 -12.80 -10.05 1.08
C ALA A 563 -13.20 -8.85 0.19
N GLY A 564 -14.09 -9.06 -0.78
CA GLY A 564 -14.62 -8.00 -1.63
C GLY A 564 -15.39 -6.95 -0.82
N PHE A 565 -16.26 -7.38 0.10
CA PHE A 565 -17.02 -6.49 0.99
C PHE A 565 -16.10 -5.66 1.90
N THR A 566 -15.08 -6.29 2.50
CA THR A 566 -14.11 -5.62 3.38
C THR A 566 -13.00 -4.89 2.60
N LYS A 567 -13.06 -4.87 1.26
CA LYS A 567 -12.07 -4.28 0.36
C LYS A 567 -10.65 -4.77 0.65
N SER A 568 -10.51 -6.05 0.87
CA SER A 568 -9.26 -6.72 1.22
C SER A 568 -8.84 -7.71 0.12
N PRO A 569 -7.54 -7.89 -0.13
CA PRO A 569 -7.07 -8.87 -1.10
C PRO A 569 -7.34 -10.31 -0.64
N LEU A 570 -7.68 -11.18 -1.57
CA LEU A 570 -7.75 -12.63 -1.38
C LEU A 570 -6.65 -13.30 -2.21
N TYR A 571 -5.72 -13.93 -1.52
CA TYR A 571 -4.65 -14.73 -2.11
C TYR A 571 -4.97 -16.22 -2.04
N VAL A 572 -4.32 -17.00 -2.92
CA VAL A 572 -4.34 -18.45 -2.83
C VAL A 572 -2.94 -19.00 -2.55
N SER A 573 -2.87 -20.15 -1.88
CA SER A 573 -1.65 -20.77 -1.37
C SER A 573 -1.70 -22.28 -1.58
N PHE A 574 -0.55 -22.96 -1.43
CA PHE A 574 -0.53 -24.40 -1.21
C PHE A 574 -1.16 -24.74 0.15
N THR A 575 -1.49 -26.01 0.33
CA THR A 575 -2.04 -26.52 1.61
C THR A 575 -1.03 -26.44 2.74
N ASP A 576 0.25 -26.61 2.46
CA ASP A 576 1.32 -26.80 3.45
C ASP A 576 2.35 -25.67 3.50
N CYS A 577 2.40 -24.78 2.50
CA CYS A 577 3.32 -23.63 2.47
C CYS A 577 2.75 -22.44 1.70
N VAL A 578 3.25 -21.24 2.00
CA VAL A 578 2.89 -20.00 1.30
C VAL A 578 3.96 -19.68 0.26
N PRO A 579 3.63 -19.52 -1.03
CA PRO A 579 4.60 -19.07 -2.02
C PRO A 579 5.23 -17.73 -1.61
N LEU A 580 6.54 -17.61 -1.77
CA LEU A 580 7.27 -16.41 -1.36
C LEU A 580 6.69 -15.12 -1.99
N ALA A 581 6.30 -15.17 -3.27
CA ALA A 581 5.69 -14.04 -3.95
C ALA A 581 4.35 -13.61 -3.32
N VAL A 582 3.52 -14.56 -2.87
CA VAL A 582 2.27 -14.30 -2.16
C VAL A 582 2.55 -13.58 -0.83
N LYS A 583 3.47 -14.13 -0.01
CA LYS A 583 3.87 -13.52 1.26
C LYS A 583 4.45 -12.11 1.05
N SER A 584 5.30 -11.94 0.04
CA SER A 584 5.90 -10.65 -0.29
C SER A 584 4.86 -9.61 -0.72
N SER A 585 3.86 -10.00 -1.54
CA SER A 585 2.77 -9.11 -1.94
C SER A 585 1.90 -8.72 -0.75
N ILE A 586 1.55 -9.66 0.15
CA ILE A 586 0.80 -9.38 1.40
C ILE A 586 1.54 -8.32 2.22
N ILE A 587 2.85 -8.48 2.40
CA ILE A 587 3.69 -7.53 3.14
C ILE A 587 3.74 -6.17 2.44
N ALA A 588 3.93 -6.15 1.12
CA ALA A 588 4.00 -4.92 0.32
C ALA A 588 2.71 -4.09 0.38
N LYS A 589 1.55 -4.73 0.62
CA LYS A 589 0.28 -4.04 0.86
C LYS A 589 0.21 -3.39 2.25
N GLY A 590 1.16 -3.62 3.12
CA GLY A 590 1.15 -3.15 4.52
C GLY A 590 0.14 -3.91 5.38
N ALA A 591 -0.16 -5.16 5.03
CA ALA A 591 -1.02 -6.01 5.84
C ALA A 591 -0.35 -6.32 7.20
N THR A 592 -1.15 -6.36 8.24
CA THR A 592 -0.75 -6.76 9.59
C THR A 592 -1.49 -8.02 10.03
N THR A 593 -2.58 -8.36 9.34
CA THR A 593 -3.40 -9.53 9.64
C THR A 593 -3.64 -10.36 8.38
N VAL A 594 -3.46 -11.67 8.50
CA VAL A 594 -3.82 -12.64 7.46
C VAL A 594 -4.93 -13.54 7.99
N VAL A 595 -6.09 -13.51 7.35
CA VAL A 595 -7.24 -14.36 7.68
C VAL A 595 -7.15 -15.63 6.84
N LEU A 596 -6.89 -16.76 7.48
CA LEU A 596 -6.86 -18.08 6.85
C LEU A 596 -8.28 -18.61 6.71
N LEU A 597 -8.62 -19.09 5.52
CA LEU A 597 -9.95 -19.61 5.20
C LEU A 597 -9.92 -21.14 5.11
N GLY A 598 -10.71 -21.78 5.94
CA GLY A 598 -10.80 -23.22 6.04
C GLY A 598 -9.90 -23.85 7.11
N GLY A 599 -10.15 -25.12 7.42
CA GLY A 599 -9.48 -25.88 8.46
C GLY A 599 -8.03 -26.26 8.12
N GLN A 600 -7.39 -26.99 9.05
CA GLN A 600 -5.98 -27.39 8.90
C GLN A 600 -5.72 -28.32 7.69
N ALA A 601 -6.73 -29.05 7.24
CA ALA A 601 -6.65 -29.84 6.01
C ALA A 601 -6.59 -28.99 4.74
N ALA A 602 -7.17 -27.77 4.77
CA ALA A 602 -7.10 -26.81 3.67
C ALA A 602 -5.82 -25.97 3.73
N LEU A 603 -5.46 -25.49 4.92
CA LEU A 603 -4.27 -24.67 5.19
C LEU A 603 -3.62 -25.15 6.49
N SER A 604 -2.46 -25.79 6.41
CA SER A 604 -1.76 -26.43 7.52
C SER A 604 -1.28 -25.45 8.59
N GLN A 605 -0.73 -25.97 9.68
CA GLN A 605 -0.08 -25.17 10.73
C GLN A 605 1.16 -24.42 10.21
N ASN A 606 1.86 -24.95 9.20
CA ASN A 606 2.97 -24.24 8.58
C ASN A 606 2.47 -22.98 7.85
N VAL A 607 1.35 -23.08 7.12
CA VAL A 607 0.69 -21.91 6.51
C VAL A 607 0.18 -20.94 7.58
N ALA A 608 -0.31 -21.43 8.72
CA ALA A 608 -0.72 -20.58 9.83
C ALA A 608 0.44 -19.76 10.43
N LYS A 609 1.66 -20.25 10.32
CA LYS A 609 2.89 -19.51 10.65
C LYS A 609 3.45 -18.72 9.46
N LEU A 610 2.75 -18.69 8.33
CA LEU A 610 3.19 -18.11 7.06
C LEU A 610 4.54 -18.66 6.58
N GLY A 611 4.77 -19.95 6.84
CA GLY A 611 5.95 -20.68 6.38
C GLY A 611 5.99 -20.72 4.85
N THR A 612 7.11 -20.27 4.27
CA THR A 612 7.27 -20.22 2.82
C THR A 612 7.60 -21.57 2.23
N CYS A 613 7.21 -21.77 0.98
CA CYS A 613 7.66 -22.91 0.20
C CYS A 613 9.18 -22.80 -0.04
N SER A 614 9.87 -23.95 0.11
CA SER A 614 11.30 -24.12 -0.17
C SER A 614 11.57 -24.18 -1.66
#